data_ac1d494e2fb9221ae7dba2a08857918e
#
_entry.id   ac1d494e2fb9221ae7dba2a08857918e
#
_cell.length_a   1.000
_cell.length_b   1.000
_cell.length_c   1.000
_cell.angle_alpha   90.00
_cell.angle_beta   90.00
_cell.angle_gamma   90.00
#
_symmetry.space_group_name_H-M   'P 1'
#
loop_
_entity.id
_entity.type
_entity.pdbx_description
1 polymer ?
#
loop_
_entity_poly.entity_id
_entity_poly.type
_entity_poly.pdbx_seq_one_letter_code
_entity_poly.pdbx_strand_id
1 'polypeptide(L)'
;LPTEKKISDELVIAQAVLESAWGTSRFAIEGNNLYGIKTWTKTEPNMLPLGKQDSRFSMRVFLTKCDSVKEYVRILNNHPAHKEFRNKRLETKNAIKLAPTLTKY
;
A
#
# COMPACT_ATOMS: atom_id res chain seq x y z
N LEU A 1 0.18 -17.49 0.84
CA LEU A 1 1.24 -17.03 1.74
C LEU A 1 1.24 -17.83 3.04
N PRO A 2 2.42 -18.07 3.65
CA PRO A 2 2.50 -18.61 5.00
C PRO A 2 1.70 -17.73 5.98
N THR A 3 1.16 -18.34 7.02
CA THR A 3 0.31 -17.64 7.99
C THR A 3 1.00 -16.41 8.58
N GLU A 4 2.29 -16.47 8.87
CA GLU A 4 3.06 -15.37 9.45
C GLU A 4 3.28 -14.20 8.47
N LYS A 5 2.98 -14.39 7.17
CA LYS A 5 3.09 -13.33 6.15
C LYS A 5 1.74 -12.82 5.66
N LYS A 6 0.65 -13.36 6.16
CA LYS A 6 -0.69 -12.87 5.82
C LYS A 6 -1.00 -11.58 6.54
N ILE A 7 -1.78 -10.73 5.89
CA ILE A 7 -2.29 -9.49 6.48
C ILE A 7 -3.79 -9.69 6.69
N SER A 8 -4.33 -9.27 7.82
CA SER A 8 -5.76 -9.40 8.08
C SER A 8 -6.58 -8.62 7.06
N ASP A 9 -7.75 -9.12 6.70
CA ASP A 9 -8.65 -8.47 5.74
C ASP A 9 -9.03 -7.07 6.21
N GLU A 10 -9.23 -6.89 7.52
CA GLU A 10 -9.58 -5.59 8.11
C GLU A 10 -8.50 -4.54 7.84
N LEU A 11 -7.22 -4.89 8.00
CA LEU A 11 -6.13 -3.97 7.72
C LEU A 11 -6.00 -3.68 6.23
N VAL A 12 -6.13 -4.69 5.38
CA VAL A 12 -6.08 -4.53 3.92
C VAL A 12 -7.15 -3.54 3.47
N ILE A 13 -8.39 -3.72 3.95
CA ILE A 13 -9.51 -2.86 3.59
C ILE A 13 -9.35 -1.46 4.18
N ALA A 14 -9.02 -1.35 5.46
CA ALA A 14 -8.89 -0.05 6.12
C ALA A 14 -7.80 0.81 5.49
N GLN A 15 -6.65 0.21 5.16
CA GLN A 15 -5.57 0.95 4.52
C GLN A 15 -5.97 1.41 3.12
N ALA A 16 -6.66 0.55 2.36
CA ALA A 16 -7.16 0.92 1.03
C ALA A 16 -8.15 2.08 1.11
N VAL A 17 -9.07 2.06 2.06
CA VAL A 17 -10.05 3.13 2.28
C VAL A 17 -9.34 4.47 2.55
N LEU A 18 -8.37 4.46 3.45
CA LEU A 18 -7.64 5.68 3.81
C LEU A 18 -6.80 6.22 2.66
N GLU A 19 -6.05 5.36 1.99
CA GLU A 19 -5.08 5.78 0.99
C GLU A 19 -5.70 6.11 -0.37
N SER A 20 -6.89 5.57 -0.66
CA SER A 20 -7.56 5.75 -1.95
C SER A 20 -8.77 6.67 -1.89
N ALA A 21 -9.04 7.31 -0.76
CA ALA A 21 -10.25 8.09 -0.53
C ALA A 21 -11.51 7.26 -0.88
N TRP A 22 -11.66 6.10 -0.23
CA TRP A 22 -12.74 5.15 -0.48
C TRP A 22 -12.79 4.65 -1.94
N GLY A 23 -11.62 4.54 -2.58
CA GLY A 23 -11.53 4.08 -3.95
C GLY A 23 -11.89 5.15 -4.99
N THR A 24 -12.03 6.41 -4.58
CA THR A 24 -12.46 7.51 -5.46
C THR A 24 -11.32 8.34 -6.03
N SER A 25 -10.10 8.18 -5.52
CA SER A 25 -8.96 8.96 -6.01
C SER A 25 -8.66 8.64 -7.48
N ARG A 26 -8.06 9.61 -8.18
CA ARG A 26 -7.65 9.43 -9.57
C ARG A 26 -6.70 8.23 -9.72
N PHE A 27 -5.80 8.04 -8.77
CA PHE A 27 -4.85 6.94 -8.80
C PHE A 27 -5.52 5.58 -8.61
N ALA A 28 -6.58 5.52 -7.80
CA ALA A 28 -7.35 4.29 -7.62
C ALA A 28 -8.19 3.97 -8.85
N ILE A 29 -8.86 4.96 -9.43
CA ILE A 29 -9.76 4.77 -10.56
C ILE A 29 -8.99 4.53 -11.85
N GLU A 30 -8.03 5.36 -12.18
CA GLU A 30 -7.30 5.29 -13.44
C GLU A 30 -6.07 4.38 -13.38
N GLY A 31 -5.44 4.28 -12.23
CA GLY A 31 -4.20 3.51 -12.03
C GLY A 31 -4.35 2.23 -11.24
N ASN A 32 -5.55 1.90 -10.77
CA ASN A 32 -5.79 0.72 -9.92
C ASN A 32 -4.92 0.70 -8.66
N ASN A 33 -4.47 1.86 -8.21
CA ASN A 33 -3.57 2.00 -7.07
C ASN A 33 -4.37 2.39 -5.84
N LEU A 34 -4.67 1.41 -4.99
CA LEU A 34 -5.49 1.59 -3.79
C LEU A 34 -4.70 2.05 -2.56
N TYR A 35 -3.37 2.05 -2.60
CA TYR A 35 -2.54 2.23 -1.41
C TYR A 35 -1.56 3.39 -1.50
N GLY A 36 -1.69 4.25 -2.51
CA GLY A 36 -0.77 5.37 -2.66
C GLY A 36 0.67 4.92 -2.94
N ILE A 37 0.83 3.80 -3.59
CA ILE A 37 2.15 3.23 -3.87
C ILE A 37 2.88 4.08 -4.90
N LYS A 38 4.09 4.53 -4.55
CA LYS A 38 4.92 5.39 -5.39
C LYS A 38 5.93 4.58 -6.17
N THR A 39 6.40 5.15 -7.27
CA THR A 39 7.60 4.67 -7.96
C THR A 39 8.55 5.84 -8.18
N TRP A 40 9.84 5.55 -8.10
CA TRP A 40 10.92 6.52 -8.29
C TRP A 40 11.60 6.34 -9.65
N THR A 41 11.14 5.34 -10.41
CA THR A 41 11.64 5.04 -11.76
C THR A 41 10.56 5.35 -12.80
N LYS A 42 10.97 5.75 -13.99
CA LYS A 42 10.07 5.99 -15.12
C LYS A 42 9.89 4.73 -15.98
N THR A 43 10.55 3.63 -15.63
CA THR A 43 10.55 2.42 -16.45
C THR A 43 9.33 1.52 -16.21
N GLU A 44 8.64 1.67 -15.09
CA GLU A 44 7.40 0.95 -14.85
C GLU A 44 6.18 1.86 -15.05
N PRO A 45 4.98 1.29 -15.30
CA PRO A 45 3.76 2.08 -15.50
C PRO A 45 3.52 3.03 -14.33
N ASN A 46 3.30 4.32 -14.64
CA ASN A 46 3.17 5.35 -13.62
C ASN A 46 2.26 6.48 -14.07
N MET A 47 1.75 7.25 -13.08
CA MET A 47 0.97 8.46 -13.27
C MET A 47 1.58 9.57 -12.43
N LEU A 48 1.71 10.76 -13.02
CA LEU A 48 2.18 11.92 -12.28
C LEU A 48 1.06 12.53 -11.45
N PRO A 49 1.36 13.05 -10.25
CA PRO A 49 0.42 13.90 -9.51
C PRO A 49 0.08 15.13 -10.37
N LEU A 50 -1.18 15.58 -10.30
CA LEU A 50 -1.63 16.75 -11.05
C LEU A 50 -0.80 17.98 -10.69
N GLY A 51 -0.37 18.74 -11.70
CA GLY A 51 0.42 19.96 -11.51
C GLY A 51 1.85 19.73 -11.04
N LYS A 52 2.35 18.50 -11.03
CA LYS A 52 3.69 18.17 -10.53
C LYS A 52 4.48 17.36 -11.55
N GLN A 53 4.65 17.93 -12.75
CA GLN A 53 5.35 17.25 -13.83
C GLN A 53 6.85 17.03 -13.55
N ASP A 54 7.43 17.81 -12.66
CA ASP A 54 8.83 17.69 -12.24
C ASP A 54 9.00 16.89 -10.96
N SER A 55 7.97 16.18 -10.52
CA SER A 55 8.03 15.38 -9.30
C SER A 55 9.10 14.29 -9.43
N ARG A 56 9.87 14.10 -8.34
CA ARG A 56 10.87 13.03 -8.25
C ARG A 56 10.24 11.65 -8.27
N PHE A 57 8.98 11.56 -7.88
CA PHE A 57 8.24 10.30 -7.87
C PHE A 57 6.98 10.43 -8.69
N SER A 58 6.47 9.28 -9.11
CA SER A 58 5.16 9.13 -9.72
C SER A 58 4.37 8.13 -8.92
N MET A 59 3.05 8.07 -9.17
CA MET A 59 2.21 7.04 -8.58
C MET A 59 2.24 5.82 -9.50
N ARG A 60 2.46 4.65 -8.93
CA ARG A 60 2.53 3.42 -9.71
C ARG A 60 1.16 3.05 -10.28
N VAL A 61 1.13 2.53 -11.50
CA VAL A 61 -0.09 2.06 -12.17
C VAL A 61 -0.07 0.54 -12.23
N PHE A 62 -1.20 -0.09 -11.87
CA PHE A 62 -1.35 -1.53 -11.86
C PHE A 62 -2.39 -1.97 -12.91
N LEU A 63 -2.26 -3.19 -13.41
CA LEU A 63 -3.22 -3.75 -14.35
C LEU A 63 -4.58 -3.98 -13.69
N THR A 64 -4.58 -4.37 -12.42
CA THR A 64 -5.81 -4.61 -11.66
C THR A 64 -5.66 -4.07 -10.24
N LYS A 65 -6.80 -3.87 -9.56
CA LYS A 65 -6.78 -3.48 -8.15
C LYS A 65 -6.17 -4.56 -7.27
N CYS A 66 -6.40 -5.84 -7.61
CA CYS A 66 -5.77 -6.96 -6.90
C CYS A 66 -4.25 -6.91 -6.96
N ASP A 67 -3.67 -6.45 -8.07
CA ASP A 67 -2.21 -6.31 -8.18
C ASP A 67 -1.69 -5.27 -7.18
N SER A 68 -2.43 -4.17 -6.95
CA SER A 68 -2.03 -3.20 -5.93
C SER A 68 -2.14 -3.78 -4.52
N VAL A 69 -3.13 -4.64 -4.26
CA VAL A 69 -3.25 -5.35 -2.97
C VAL A 69 -2.05 -6.26 -2.75
N LYS A 70 -1.66 -7.02 -3.76
CA LYS A 70 -0.48 -7.91 -3.68
C LYS A 70 0.79 -7.12 -3.39
N GLU A 71 0.97 -5.97 -4.03
CA GLU A 71 2.13 -5.12 -3.81
C GLU A 71 2.13 -4.51 -2.40
N TYR A 72 0.98 -4.10 -1.89
CA TYR A 72 0.84 -3.62 -0.52
C TYR A 72 1.30 -4.70 0.48
N VAL A 73 0.83 -5.93 0.32
CA VAL A 73 1.22 -7.05 1.17
C VAL A 73 2.73 -7.29 1.09
N ARG A 74 3.29 -7.24 -0.12
CA ARG A 74 4.74 -7.40 -0.31
C ARG A 74 5.52 -6.30 0.42
N ILE A 75 5.08 -5.06 0.32
CA ILE A 75 5.74 -3.92 0.98
C ILE A 75 5.74 -4.11 2.51
N LEU A 76 4.60 -4.46 3.10
CA LEU A 76 4.51 -4.67 4.55
C LEU A 76 5.41 -5.82 5.00
N ASN A 77 5.56 -6.85 4.18
CA ASN A 77 6.38 -8.01 4.52
C ASN A 77 7.88 -7.79 4.33
N ASN A 78 8.30 -6.80 3.55
CA ASN A 78 9.70 -6.69 3.15
C ASN A 78 10.34 -5.32 3.41
N HIS A 79 9.58 -4.22 3.36
CA HIS A 79 10.17 -2.90 3.46
C HIS A 79 10.65 -2.60 4.88
N PRO A 80 11.89 -2.07 5.05
CA PRO A 80 12.44 -1.79 6.39
C PRO A 80 11.58 -0.85 7.25
N ALA A 81 10.83 0.07 6.64
CA ALA A 81 9.97 0.99 7.38
C ALA A 81 8.86 0.29 8.16
N HIS A 82 8.53 -0.97 7.82
CA HIS A 82 7.43 -1.72 8.44
C HIS A 82 7.91 -2.86 9.35
N LYS A 83 9.15 -2.77 9.83
CA LYS A 83 9.71 -3.77 10.74
C LYS A 83 8.92 -3.87 12.05
N GLU A 84 8.49 -2.72 12.59
CA GLU A 84 7.70 -2.69 13.83
C GLU A 84 6.37 -3.45 13.64
N PHE A 85 5.70 -3.25 12.52
CA PHE A 85 4.50 -3.99 12.18
C PHE A 85 4.76 -5.50 12.16
N ARG A 86 5.83 -5.93 11.48
CA ARG A 86 6.16 -7.35 11.37
C ARG A 86 6.47 -7.98 12.73
N ASN A 87 7.16 -7.25 13.59
CA ASN A 87 7.45 -7.73 14.95
C ASN A 87 6.18 -7.88 15.77
N LYS A 88 5.30 -6.86 15.71
CA LYS A 88 4.03 -6.91 16.46
C LYS A 88 3.11 -8.02 15.94
N ARG A 89 3.13 -8.29 14.65
CA ARG A 89 2.34 -9.36 14.04
C ARG A 89 2.68 -10.75 14.60
N LEU A 90 3.89 -10.96 15.09
CA LEU A 90 4.28 -12.21 15.74
C LEU A 90 3.55 -12.41 17.07
N GLU A 91 3.11 -11.32 17.70
CA GLU A 91 2.46 -11.36 19.02
C GLU A 91 0.94 -11.41 18.92
N THR A 92 0.35 -10.81 17.88
CA THR A 92 -1.09 -10.67 17.76
C THR A 92 -1.55 -10.65 16.32
N LYS A 93 -2.79 -11.10 16.07
CA LYS A 93 -3.47 -10.96 14.77
C LYS A 93 -4.56 -9.89 14.82
N ASN A 94 -4.71 -9.20 15.94
CA ASN A 94 -5.75 -8.20 16.12
C ASN A 94 -5.41 -6.92 15.34
N ALA A 95 -6.28 -6.55 14.40
CA ALA A 95 -6.07 -5.38 13.53
C ALA A 95 -5.97 -4.08 14.33
N ILE A 96 -6.75 -3.94 15.40
CA ILE A 96 -6.73 -2.73 16.23
C ILE A 96 -5.37 -2.55 16.91
N LYS A 97 -4.76 -3.66 17.34
CA LYS A 97 -3.44 -3.63 17.97
C LYS A 97 -2.30 -3.44 16.96
N LEU A 98 -2.51 -3.86 15.71
CA LEU A 98 -1.50 -3.73 14.65
C LEU A 98 -1.51 -2.37 13.96
N ALA A 99 -2.67 -1.73 13.83
CA ALA A 99 -2.80 -0.47 13.11
C ALA A 99 -1.81 0.62 13.59
N PRO A 100 -1.58 0.82 14.90
CA PRO A 100 -0.63 1.83 15.34
C PRO A 100 0.81 1.61 14.86
N THR A 101 1.17 0.37 14.48
CA THR A 101 2.52 0.07 14.00
C THR A 101 2.73 0.45 12.53
N LEU A 102 1.69 0.92 11.83
CA LEU A 102 1.73 1.30 10.42
C LEU A 102 1.84 2.81 10.21
N THR A 103 2.31 3.56 11.21
CA THR A 103 2.43 5.03 11.15
C THR A 103 3.35 5.52 10.05
N LYS A 104 4.27 4.68 9.57
CA LYS A 104 5.22 5.03 8.50
C LYS A 104 4.68 4.70 7.11
N TYR A 105 3.51 4.12 7.02
CA TYR A 105 2.88 3.91 5.73
C TYR A 105 2.23 5.21 5.24
#